data_c30b64ae8c9c53314a8aa3301ba8c83e
#
_entry.id   c30b64ae8c9c53314a8aa3301ba8c83e
#
_cell.length_a   1.000
_cell.length_b   1.000
_cell.length_c   1.000
_cell.angle_alpha   90.00
_cell.angle_beta   90.00
_cell.angle_gamma   90.00
#
_symmetry.space_group_name_H-M   'P 1'
#
loop_
_entity.id
_entity.type
_entity.pdbx_description
1 polymer ?
#
loop_
_entity_poly.entity_id
_entity_poly.type
_entity_poly.pdbx_seq_one_letter_code
_entity_poly.pdbx_strand_id
1 'polypeptide(L)'
;MSKPKIYIDGQAGTTGLQIVQRLSQRDDIDLLMLADEDRHNEQARKQMMDQADLIFLCLPDAAAVEAAGWIGPDKKVIDTSTAHRTKWTYGFSELDPALKEEIKTTARLANPGCHASGAISMIYPLAKAGLLKEDALLPIFSLTGYSGGGKKMIADYENAKEEEMNSPALYALGLGHKHIPEITKICGLKKAPVFIPIVDDYRQGMLTSLQLDQDSFVKPVSKDEILKVYQLAYQDAALVEVHTDSPAKLYSNTKAGKDSLEIFVNGNDDQFIISARFDNLGKGACGAALQNMNLMLGLDEKEGLIL
;
A
#
# COMPACT_ATOMS: atom_id res chain seq x y z
N MET A 1 -0.20 -0.30 -31.84
CA MET A 1 0.99 -0.51 -30.99
C MET A 1 0.98 -1.95 -30.49
N SER A 2 2.14 -2.59 -30.31
CA SER A 2 2.20 -3.89 -29.67
C SER A 2 1.74 -3.77 -28.20
N LYS A 3 1.10 -4.81 -27.67
CA LYS A 3 0.74 -4.86 -26.25
C LYS A 3 2.01 -4.86 -25.39
N PRO A 4 2.04 -4.13 -24.25
CA PRO A 4 3.17 -4.18 -23.35
C PRO A 4 3.30 -5.57 -22.71
N LYS A 5 4.53 -6.07 -22.62
CA LYS A 5 4.87 -7.37 -22.03
C LYS A 5 5.18 -7.22 -20.56
N ILE A 6 4.48 -7.95 -19.72
CA ILE A 6 4.59 -7.90 -18.26
C ILE A 6 5.13 -9.22 -17.72
N TYR A 7 6.17 -9.16 -16.89
CA TYR A 7 6.69 -10.32 -16.18
C TYR A 7 6.54 -10.15 -14.67
N ILE A 8 6.18 -11.24 -13.97
CA ILE A 8 6.03 -11.25 -12.51
C ILE A 8 7.05 -12.23 -11.93
N ASP A 9 8.11 -11.69 -11.35
CA ASP A 9 9.08 -12.48 -10.63
C ASP A 9 8.57 -12.74 -9.21
N GLY A 10 8.42 -14.02 -8.83
CA GLY A 10 7.74 -14.42 -7.61
C GLY A 10 6.23 -14.63 -7.78
N GLN A 11 5.80 -15.06 -8.97
CA GLN A 11 4.39 -15.33 -9.32
C GLN A 11 3.66 -16.26 -8.32
N ALA A 12 4.35 -17.12 -7.61
CA ALA A 12 3.77 -18.02 -6.62
C ALA A 12 3.51 -17.38 -5.23
N GLY A 13 4.00 -16.16 -4.94
CA GLY A 13 3.76 -15.43 -3.69
C GLY A 13 2.30 -14.96 -3.54
N THR A 14 1.86 -14.53 -2.34
CA THR A 14 0.48 -14.05 -2.12
C THR A 14 0.13 -12.87 -3.04
N THR A 15 0.98 -11.85 -3.12
CA THR A 15 0.79 -10.70 -4.00
C THR A 15 0.96 -11.09 -5.47
N GLY A 16 2.00 -11.90 -5.80
CA GLY A 16 2.27 -12.35 -7.16
C GLY A 16 1.10 -13.12 -7.76
N LEU A 17 0.53 -14.08 -7.01
CA LEU A 17 -0.65 -14.85 -7.46
C LEU A 17 -1.84 -13.95 -7.78
N GLN A 18 -2.11 -12.94 -6.97
CA GLN A 18 -3.21 -12.00 -7.22
C GLN A 18 -2.95 -11.13 -8.45
N ILE A 19 -1.72 -10.65 -8.63
CA ILE A 19 -1.35 -9.89 -9.83
C ILE A 19 -1.50 -10.79 -11.07
N VAL A 20 -0.99 -12.03 -11.05
CA VAL A 20 -1.17 -12.99 -12.15
C VAL A 20 -2.63 -13.19 -12.46
N GLN A 21 -3.46 -13.51 -11.46
CA GLN A 21 -4.89 -13.75 -11.64
C GLN A 21 -5.61 -12.57 -12.30
N ARG A 22 -5.28 -11.35 -11.91
CA ARG A 22 -5.91 -10.14 -12.44
C ARG A 22 -5.39 -9.77 -13.83
N LEU A 23 -4.09 -9.89 -14.06
CA LEU A 23 -3.49 -9.58 -15.36
C LEU A 23 -3.83 -10.62 -16.43
N SER A 24 -4.05 -11.88 -16.06
CA SER A 24 -4.47 -12.93 -17.01
C SER A 24 -5.87 -12.69 -17.60
N GLN A 25 -6.67 -11.79 -17.02
CA GLN A 25 -8.00 -11.41 -17.50
C GLN A 25 -7.97 -10.17 -18.40
N ARG A 26 -6.78 -9.58 -18.64
CA ARG A 26 -6.62 -8.35 -19.45
C ARG A 26 -6.22 -8.65 -20.88
N ASP A 27 -6.87 -7.98 -21.80
CA ASP A 27 -6.62 -8.13 -23.25
C ASP A 27 -5.66 -7.07 -23.81
N ASP A 28 -5.32 -6.05 -23.03
CA ASP A 28 -4.48 -4.91 -23.44
C ASP A 28 -2.99 -5.10 -23.15
N ILE A 29 -2.61 -6.19 -22.46
CA ILE A 29 -1.24 -6.56 -22.11
C ILE A 29 -0.90 -7.99 -22.56
N ASP A 30 0.39 -8.32 -22.65
CA ASP A 30 0.91 -9.67 -22.82
C ASP A 30 1.61 -10.12 -21.52
N LEU A 31 1.03 -11.09 -20.81
CA LEU A 31 1.60 -11.64 -19.57
C LEU A 31 2.61 -12.73 -19.91
N LEU A 32 3.88 -12.50 -19.55
CA LEU A 32 4.95 -13.50 -19.68
C LEU A 32 4.93 -14.44 -18.48
N MET A 33 4.77 -15.73 -18.71
CA MET A 33 4.73 -16.76 -17.66
C MET A 33 5.97 -17.64 -17.74
N LEU A 34 6.61 -17.84 -16.57
CA LEU A 34 7.68 -18.80 -16.41
C LEU A 34 7.10 -20.12 -15.88
N ALA A 35 7.56 -21.25 -16.42
CA ALA A 35 7.14 -22.56 -15.94
C ALA A 35 7.52 -22.75 -14.45
N ASP A 36 6.70 -23.48 -13.69
CA ASP A 36 6.91 -23.64 -12.25
C ASP A 36 8.25 -24.31 -11.90
N GLU A 37 8.74 -25.21 -12.75
CA GLU A 37 10.04 -25.87 -12.64
C GLU A 37 11.23 -24.90 -12.78
N ASP A 38 11.06 -23.82 -13.57
CA ASP A 38 12.10 -22.83 -13.84
C ASP A 38 12.07 -21.63 -12.87
N ARG A 39 11.11 -21.54 -11.97
CA ARG A 39 10.91 -20.38 -11.07
C ARG A 39 12.13 -20.02 -10.21
N HIS A 40 13.05 -20.96 -9.98
CA HIS A 40 14.31 -20.77 -9.27
C HIS A 40 15.53 -20.75 -10.20
N ASN A 41 15.34 -20.94 -11.50
CA ASN A 41 16.40 -20.88 -12.49
C ASN A 41 16.74 -19.43 -12.82
N GLU A 42 17.89 -18.95 -12.38
CA GLU A 42 18.36 -17.58 -12.55
C GLU A 42 18.39 -17.18 -14.05
N GLN A 43 18.91 -18.05 -14.92
CA GLN A 43 19.02 -17.74 -16.34
C GLN A 43 17.65 -17.59 -17.01
N ALA A 44 16.70 -18.46 -16.67
CA ALA A 44 15.34 -18.37 -17.19
C ALA A 44 14.62 -17.09 -16.71
N ARG A 45 14.79 -16.73 -15.43
CA ARG A 45 14.25 -15.47 -14.87
C ARG A 45 14.82 -14.25 -15.59
N LYS A 46 16.14 -14.19 -15.79
CA LYS A 46 16.80 -13.09 -16.53
C LYS A 46 16.28 -12.98 -17.96
N GLN A 47 16.11 -14.10 -18.65
CA GLN A 47 15.54 -14.09 -20.03
C GLN A 47 14.12 -13.53 -20.06
N MET A 48 13.27 -13.82 -19.07
CA MET A 48 11.94 -13.23 -18.97
C MET A 48 12.00 -11.72 -18.68
N MET A 49 12.90 -11.29 -17.79
CA MET A 49 13.12 -9.86 -17.50
C MET A 49 13.57 -9.09 -18.74
N ASP A 50 14.45 -9.67 -19.54
CA ASP A 50 14.95 -9.04 -20.79
C ASP A 50 13.84 -8.86 -21.83
N GLN A 51 12.87 -9.79 -21.88
CA GLN A 51 11.74 -9.73 -22.82
C GLN A 51 10.61 -8.79 -22.36
N ALA A 52 10.53 -8.49 -21.07
CA ALA A 52 9.46 -7.69 -20.49
C ALA A 52 9.67 -6.19 -20.71
N ASP A 53 8.59 -5.45 -20.85
CA ASP A 53 8.56 -3.98 -20.82
C ASP A 53 8.44 -3.48 -19.37
N LEU A 54 7.72 -4.23 -18.51
CA LEU A 54 7.60 -3.96 -17.07
C LEU A 54 7.69 -5.26 -16.26
N ILE A 55 8.43 -5.20 -15.17
CA ILE A 55 8.68 -6.32 -14.27
C ILE A 55 8.10 -6.02 -12.88
N PHE A 56 7.30 -6.93 -12.33
CA PHE A 56 6.96 -6.94 -10.91
C PHE A 56 7.96 -7.82 -10.14
N LEU A 57 8.52 -7.29 -9.06
CA LEU A 57 9.28 -8.07 -8.08
C LEU A 57 8.37 -8.38 -6.87
N CYS A 58 7.89 -9.62 -6.80
CA CYS A 58 7.04 -10.13 -5.71
C CYS A 58 7.83 -11.11 -4.83
N LEU A 59 9.00 -10.67 -4.38
CA LEU A 59 10.05 -11.45 -3.74
C LEU A 59 10.30 -11.01 -2.30
N PRO A 60 10.93 -11.85 -1.46
CA PRO A 60 11.54 -11.38 -0.21
C PRO A 60 12.63 -10.33 -0.47
N ASP A 61 12.85 -9.44 0.50
CA ASP A 61 13.71 -8.24 0.34
C ASP A 61 15.08 -8.53 -0.26
N ALA A 62 15.81 -9.53 0.24
CA ALA A 62 17.14 -9.89 -0.27
C ALA A 62 17.09 -10.34 -1.74
N ALA A 63 16.12 -11.17 -2.10
CA ALA A 63 15.94 -11.64 -3.46
C ALA A 63 15.44 -10.51 -4.40
N ALA A 64 14.67 -9.54 -3.90
CA ALA A 64 14.25 -8.38 -4.65
C ALA A 64 15.43 -7.46 -4.98
N VAL A 65 16.34 -7.24 -4.02
CA VAL A 65 17.58 -6.49 -4.24
C VAL A 65 18.46 -7.16 -5.29
N GLU A 66 18.65 -8.47 -5.18
CA GLU A 66 19.44 -9.25 -6.13
C GLU A 66 18.83 -9.20 -7.54
N ALA A 67 17.54 -9.49 -7.68
CA ALA A 67 16.84 -9.47 -8.96
C ALA A 67 16.82 -8.07 -9.60
N ALA A 68 16.65 -7.03 -8.80
CA ALA A 68 16.73 -5.65 -9.29
C ALA A 68 18.09 -5.31 -9.91
N GLY A 69 19.18 -5.92 -9.41
CA GLY A 69 20.51 -5.77 -9.95
C GLY A 69 20.73 -6.44 -11.33
N TRP A 70 19.87 -7.36 -11.72
CA TRP A 70 19.92 -8.01 -13.04
C TRP A 70 19.22 -7.21 -14.14
N ILE A 71 18.33 -6.28 -13.76
CA ILE A 71 17.44 -5.58 -14.70
C ILE A 71 18.09 -4.29 -15.20
N GLY A 72 18.18 -4.16 -16.52
CA GLY A 72 18.73 -3.00 -17.21
C GLY A 72 18.00 -1.68 -16.86
N PRO A 73 18.68 -0.52 -17.02
CA PRO A 73 18.12 0.78 -16.63
C PRO A 73 16.92 1.23 -17.46
N ASP A 74 16.77 0.69 -18.65
CA ASP A 74 15.70 0.97 -19.64
C ASP A 74 14.38 0.25 -19.31
N LYS A 75 14.42 -0.76 -18.44
CA LYS A 75 13.24 -1.55 -18.06
C LYS A 75 12.51 -0.93 -16.88
N LYS A 76 11.19 -0.97 -16.92
CA LYS A 76 10.32 -0.53 -15.81
C LYS A 76 10.17 -1.63 -14.77
N VAL A 77 10.30 -1.26 -13.49
CA VAL A 77 10.23 -2.21 -12.37
C VAL A 77 9.31 -1.68 -11.29
N ILE A 78 8.41 -2.53 -10.81
CA ILE A 78 7.61 -2.30 -9.60
C ILE A 78 8.03 -3.34 -8.55
N ASP A 79 8.64 -2.88 -7.46
CA ASP A 79 8.99 -3.75 -6.33
C ASP A 79 7.90 -3.71 -5.26
N THR A 80 7.36 -4.87 -4.90
CA THR A 80 6.34 -5.01 -3.85
C THR A 80 6.94 -5.34 -2.47
N SER A 81 8.25 -5.58 -2.40
CA SER A 81 8.98 -5.82 -1.13
C SER A 81 9.17 -4.53 -0.32
N THR A 82 9.81 -4.65 0.85
CA THR A 82 10.18 -3.47 1.64
C THR A 82 11.54 -2.87 1.26
N ALA A 83 12.32 -3.58 0.43
CA ALA A 83 13.73 -3.27 0.15
C ALA A 83 13.98 -1.88 -0.44
N HIS A 84 13.06 -1.40 -1.28
CA HIS A 84 13.26 -0.16 -2.04
C HIS A 84 12.31 0.98 -1.66
N ARG A 85 11.38 0.81 -0.72
CA ARG A 85 10.34 1.79 -0.36
C ARG A 85 10.87 3.14 0.12
N THR A 86 12.08 3.18 0.61
CA THR A 86 12.76 4.42 1.02
C THR A 86 13.81 4.91 0.02
N LYS A 87 13.91 4.30 -1.17
CA LYS A 87 14.98 4.60 -2.14
C LYS A 87 14.47 4.92 -3.54
N TRP A 88 13.44 4.21 -4.00
CA TRP A 88 12.83 4.37 -5.32
C TRP A 88 11.65 5.32 -5.26
N THR A 89 11.13 5.72 -6.42
CA THR A 89 9.86 6.47 -6.52
C THR A 89 8.76 5.74 -5.76
N TYR A 90 8.08 6.43 -4.85
CA TYR A 90 7.07 5.82 -4.00
C TYR A 90 5.73 5.72 -4.71
N GLY A 91 5.18 4.53 -4.84
CA GLY A 91 4.01 4.23 -5.67
C GLY A 91 2.65 4.55 -5.03
N PHE A 92 2.47 5.76 -4.51
CA PHE A 92 1.17 6.25 -4.01
C PHE A 92 0.81 7.56 -4.74
N SER A 93 0.25 7.42 -5.93
CA SER A 93 0.02 8.53 -6.88
C SER A 93 -0.86 9.65 -6.35
N GLU A 94 -1.76 9.37 -5.41
CA GLU A 94 -2.71 10.34 -4.89
C GLU A 94 -2.12 11.30 -3.83
N LEU A 95 -0.92 11.04 -3.33
CA LEU A 95 -0.31 11.90 -2.31
C LEU A 95 0.04 13.30 -2.85
N ASP A 96 0.49 13.37 -4.12
CA ASP A 96 0.94 14.59 -4.74
C ASP A 96 0.82 14.53 -6.26
N PRO A 97 0.29 15.55 -6.94
CA PRO A 97 0.29 15.60 -8.40
C PRO A 97 1.68 15.47 -9.03
N ALA A 98 2.73 16.04 -8.41
CA ALA A 98 4.10 15.91 -8.89
C ALA A 98 4.61 14.47 -8.78
N LEU A 99 4.26 13.76 -7.70
CA LEU A 99 4.58 12.34 -7.53
C LEU A 99 3.86 11.48 -8.59
N LYS A 100 2.60 11.81 -8.92
CA LYS A 100 1.87 11.12 -9.98
C LYS A 100 2.58 11.25 -11.34
N GLU A 101 3.07 12.43 -11.68
CA GLU A 101 3.85 12.65 -12.91
C GLU A 101 5.22 11.93 -12.86
N GLU A 102 5.88 11.90 -11.70
CA GLU A 102 7.10 11.12 -11.52
C GLU A 102 6.86 9.62 -11.75
N ILE A 103 5.75 9.06 -11.21
CA ILE A 103 5.38 7.65 -11.40
C ILE A 103 5.23 7.30 -12.89
N LYS A 104 4.66 8.17 -13.71
CA LYS A 104 4.50 7.93 -15.15
C LYS A 104 5.84 7.78 -15.89
N THR A 105 6.89 8.42 -15.40
CA THR A 105 8.18 8.51 -16.08
C THR A 105 9.30 7.70 -15.44
N THR A 106 9.14 7.28 -14.18
CA THR A 106 10.17 6.51 -13.47
C THR A 106 10.39 5.12 -14.07
N ALA A 107 11.62 4.63 -14.01
CA ALA A 107 11.96 3.24 -14.32
C ALA A 107 11.92 2.34 -13.07
N ARG A 108 11.92 2.92 -11.85
CA ARG A 108 12.06 2.19 -10.58
C ARG A 108 11.02 2.68 -9.60
N LEU A 109 10.03 1.86 -9.31
CA LEU A 109 8.92 2.17 -8.41
C LEU A 109 8.86 1.17 -7.25
N ALA A 110 8.70 1.66 -6.03
CA ALA A 110 8.45 0.86 -4.85
C ALA A 110 6.96 0.93 -4.48
N ASN A 111 6.28 -0.21 -4.51
CA ASN A 111 4.87 -0.30 -4.14
C ASN A 111 4.69 -0.18 -2.63
N PRO A 112 3.72 0.63 -2.15
CA PRO A 112 3.47 0.84 -0.72
C PRO A 112 3.19 -0.44 0.05
N GLY A 113 3.56 -0.47 1.33
CA GLY A 113 3.08 -1.47 2.27
C GLY A 113 1.67 -1.20 2.74
N CYS A 114 0.88 -2.25 3.02
CA CYS A 114 -0.53 -2.08 3.33
C CYS A 114 -0.78 -1.17 4.54
N HIS A 115 -0.15 -1.42 5.68
CA HIS A 115 -0.29 -0.53 6.85
C HIS A 115 0.26 0.89 6.59
N ALA A 116 1.32 0.99 5.79
CA ALA A 116 1.88 2.28 5.44
C ALA A 116 0.94 3.08 4.53
N SER A 117 0.24 2.44 3.60
CA SER A 117 -0.78 3.10 2.78
C SER A 117 -1.82 3.82 3.64
N GLY A 118 -2.36 3.13 4.67
CA GLY A 118 -3.29 3.74 5.60
C GLY A 118 -2.67 4.88 6.40
N ALA A 119 -1.50 4.67 7.01
CA ALA A 119 -0.85 5.68 7.83
C ALA A 119 -0.44 6.92 7.03
N ILE A 120 0.17 6.72 5.86
CA ILE A 120 0.65 7.80 4.98
C ILE A 120 -0.53 8.60 4.43
N SER A 121 -1.63 7.94 4.03
CA SER A 121 -2.82 8.65 3.53
C SER A 121 -3.43 9.60 4.56
N MET A 122 -3.22 9.35 5.85
CA MET A 122 -3.69 10.23 6.93
C MET A 122 -2.66 11.29 7.34
N ILE A 123 -1.37 10.91 7.44
CA ILE A 123 -0.34 11.79 7.98
C ILE A 123 0.17 12.78 6.90
N TYR A 124 0.41 12.30 5.69
CA TYR A 124 1.04 13.11 4.63
C TYR A 124 0.29 14.42 4.31
N PRO A 125 -1.05 14.43 4.15
CA PRO A 125 -1.78 15.68 3.90
C PRO A 125 -1.63 16.71 5.02
N LEU A 126 -1.70 16.28 6.29
CA LEU A 126 -1.56 17.16 7.45
C LEU A 126 -0.13 17.69 7.58
N ALA A 127 0.88 16.85 7.36
CA ALA A 127 2.29 17.24 7.38
C ALA A 127 2.59 18.23 6.24
N LYS A 128 2.12 17.94 5.02
CA LYS A 128 2.30 18.81 3.84
C LYS A 128 1.60 20.17 4.02
N ALA A 129 0.46 20.20 4.68
CA ALA A 129 -0.24 21.44 5.04
C ALA A 129 0.46 22.25 6.17
N GLY A 130 1.54 21.69 6.77
CA GLY A 130 2.26 22.32 7.87
C GLY A 130 1.44 22.44 9.16
N LEU A 131 0.44 21.57 9.34
CA LEU A 131 -0.43 21.59 10.52
C LEU A 131 0.15 20.81 11.69
N LEU A 132 0.88 19.71 11.43
CA LEU A 132 1.48 18.89 12.49
C LEU A 132 2.74 19.54 13.08
N LYS A 133 2.90 19.47 14.40
CA LYS A 133 4.19 19.78 15.05
C LYS A 133 5.24 18.75 14.62
N GLU A 134 6.48 19.17 14.49
CA GLU A 134 7.60 18.30 14.07
C GLU A 134 7.88 17.15 15.05
N ASP A 135 7.53 17.32 16.34
CA ASP A 135 7.70 16.36 17.42
C ASP A 135 6.37 15.75 17.90
N ALA A 136 5.28 15.97 17.16
CA ALA A 136 3.96 15.42 17.48
C ALA A 136 4.04 13.91 17.74
N LEU A 137 3.37 13.47 18.79
CA LEU A 137 3.15 12.06 19.03
C LEU A 137 2.03 11.58 18.09
N LEU A 138 2.34 10.59 17.25
CA LEU A 138 1.41 10.03 16.26
C LEU A 138 1.10 8.57 16.63
N PRO A 139 0.13 8.30 17.51
CA PRO A 139 -0.31 6.95 17.79
C PRO A 139 -1.22 6.44 16.68
N ILE A 140 -0.92 5.23 16.20
CA ILE A 140 -1.64 4.59 15.09
C ILE A 140 -2.02 3.17 15.49
N PHE A 141 -3.31 2.87 15.45
CA PHE A 141 -3.83 1.50 15.47
C PHE A 141 -4.16 1.07 14.04
N SER A 142 -3.79 -0.15 13.66
CA SER A 142 -4.02 -0.62 12.30
C SER A 142 -4.48 -2.08 12.31
N LEU A 143 -5.80 -2.25 12.14
CA LEU A 143 -6.45 -3.55 12.05
C LEU A 143 -6.29 -4.10 10.64
N THR A 144 -5.97 -5.38 10.52
CA THR A 144 -5.84 -6.08 9.24
C THR A 144 -6.38 -7.50 9.30
N GLY A 145 -6.93 -7.97 8.18
CA GLY A 145 -7.22 -9.38 8.00
C GLY A 145 -5.93 -10.21 7.91
N TYR A 146 -6.01 -11.49 8.26
CA TYR A 146 -4.85 -12.40 8.34
C TYR A 146 -4.12 -12.62 7.01
N SER A 147 -4.73 -12.34 5.87
CA SER A 147 -4.05 -12.43 4.57
C SER A 147 -2.85 -11.47 4.44
N GLY A 148 -2.80 -10.40 5.26
CA GLY A 148 -1.68 -9.47 5.33
C GLY A 148 -0.36 -10.09 5.79
N GLY A 149 -0.40 -11.20 6.52
CA GLY A 149 0.76 -11.98 6.95
C GLY A 149 1.29 -12.98 5.90
N GLY A 150 0.70 -12.99 4.71
CA GLY A 150 1.11 -13.85 3.61
C GLY A 150 0.72 -15.33 3.81
N LYS A 151 1.29 -16.21 2.98
CA LYS A 151 0.92 -17.64 2.93
C LYS A 151 0.95 -18.36 4.26
N LYS A 152 1.95 -18.06 5.11
CA LYS A 152 2.08 -18.73 6.41
C LYS A 152 0.90 -18.38 7.30
N MET A 153 0.62 -17.11 7.51
CA MET A 153 -0.49 -16.70 8.38
C MET A 153 -1.85 -17.13 7.80
N ILE A 154 -2.04 -17.12 6.49
CA ILE A 154 -3.23 -17.68 5.84
C ILE A 154 -3.38 -19.15 6.20
N ALA A 155 -2.32 -19.95 6.09
CA ALA A 155 -2.35 -21.37 6.43
C ALA A 155 -2.62 -21.60 7.93
N ASP A 156 -2.04 -20.78 8.80
CA ASP A 156 -2.27 -20.85 10.25
C ASP A 156 -3.75 -20.64 10.58
N TYR A 157 -4.39 -19.59 10.00
CA TYR A 157 -5.81 -19.31 10.23
C TYR A 157 -6.78 -20.27 9.54
N GLU A 158 -6.47 -20.74 8.34
CA GLU A 158 -7.40 -21.56 7.54
C GLU A 158 -7.26 -23.07 7.78
N ASN A 159 -6.07 -23.58 8.17
CA ASN A 159 -5.80 -25.01 8.27
C ASN A 159 -5.32 -25.47 9.66
N ALA A 160 -4.81 -24.57 10.51
CA ALA A 160 -4.22 -24.91 11.81
C ALA A 160 -4.57 -23.86 12.87
N LYS A 161 -5.81 -23.37 12.85
CA LYS A 161 -6.28 -22.28 13.71
C LYS A 161 -6.32 -22.70 15.18
N GLU A 162 -5.60 -21.98 16.02
CA GLU A 162 -5.66 -22.10 17.48
C GLU A 162 -6.84 -21.32 18.05
N GLU A 163 -7.31 -21.65 19.26
CA GLU A 163 -8.49 -21.03 19.87
C GLU A 163 -8.34 -19.52 20.05
N GLU A 164 -7.14 -19.06 20.44
CA GLU A 164 -6.80 -17.67 20.64
C GLU A 164 -6.91 -16.83 19.36
N MET A 165 -6.75 -17.46 18.18
CA MET A 165 -6.88 -16.79 16.88
C MET A 165 -8.33 -16.39 16.53
N ASN A 166 -9.33 -16.75 17.34
CA ASN A 166 -10.70 -16.24 17.22
C ASN A 166 -10.85 -14.80 17.77
N SER A 167 -9.77 -14.19 18.21
CA SER A 167 -9.71 -12.89 18.84
C SER A 167 -8.66 -12.02 18.17
N PRO A 168 -8.84 -10.67 18.14
CA PRO A 168 -7.82 -9.76 17.64
C PRO A 168 -6.52 -9.87 18.43
N ALA A 169 -5.39 -9.88 17.71
CA ALA A 169 -4.07 -9.97 18.32
C ALA A 169 -3.18 -8.77 17.92
N LEU A 170 -2.63 -8.08 18.91
CA LEU A 170 -1.56 -7.12 18.71
C LEU A 170 -0.28 -7.87 18.38
N TYR A 171 0.45 -7.40 17.38
CA TYR A 171 1.75 -7.98 17.04
C TYR A 171 2.82 -6.91 16.86
N ALA A 172 4.06 -7.28 16.57
CA ALA A 172 5.22 -6.37 16.52
C ALA A 172 5.35 -5.49 17.80
N LEU A 173 5.13 -6.10 18.97
CA LEU A 173 5.09 -5.41 20.27
C LEU A 173 6.42 -4.74 20.68
N GLY A 174 7.53 -5.07 20.00
CA GLY A 174 8.80 -4.36 20.10
C GLY A 174 8.81 -2.99 19.41
N LEU A 175 7.69 -2.53 18.86
CA LEU A 175 7.52 -1.26 18.13
C LEU A 175 8.50 -1.07 16.95
N GLY A 176 8.97 -2.18 16.37
CA GLY A 176 9.94 -2.21 15.26
C GLY A 176 9.32 -2.71 13.94
N HIS A 177 8.07 -2.34 13.61
CA HIS A 177 7.41 -2.82 12.41
C HIS A 177 8.11 -2.33 11.12
N LYS A 178 8.22 -3.23 10.14
CA LYS A 178 8.91 -2.98 8.85
C LYS A 178 8.36 -1.80 8.02
N HIS A 179 7.14 -1.34 8.27
CA HIS A 179 6.54 -0.19 7.57
C HIS A 179 6.87 1.16 8.23
N ILE A 180 7.44 1.19 9.44
CA ILE A 180 7.78 2.46 10.12
C ILE A 180 8.78 3.31 9.32
N PRO A 181 9.86 2.74 8.73
CA PRO A 181 10.81 3.53 7.95
C PRO A 181 10.17 4.24 6.74
N GLU A 182 9.26 3.56 6.01
CA GLU A 182 8.57 4.18 4.87
C GLU A 182 7.60 5.28 5.32
N ILE A 183 6.81 5.07 6.38
CA ILE A 183 5.90 6.09 6.94
C ILE A 183 6.71 7.33 7.35
N THR A 184 7.78 7.12 8.13
CA THR A 184 8.63 8.21 8.62
C THR A 184 9.21 9.02 7.48
N LYS A 185 9.78 8.35 6.46
CA LYS A 185 10.44 9.01 5.33
C LYS A 185 9.44 9.73 4.42
N ILE A 186 8.39 9.07 4.01
CA ILE A 186 7.43 9.62 3.04
C ILE A 186 6.66 10.80 3.63
N CYS A 187 6.30 10.74 4.91
CA CYS A 187 5.64 11.86 5.59
C CYS A 187 6.60 12.95 6.10
N GLY A 188 7.92 12.80 5.92
CA GLY A 188 8.92 13.78 6.37
C GLY A 188 8.98 13.95 7.90
N LEU A 189 8.67 12.88 8.65
CA LEU A 189 8.61 12.95 10.11
C LEU A 189 10.00 12.95 10.73
N LYS A 190 10.22 13.80 11.76
CA LYS A 190 11.43 13.77 12.57
C LYS A 190 11.42 12.65 13.61
N LYS A 191 10.23 12.22 14.03
CA LYS A 191 10.01 11.17 15.02
C LYS A 191 9.11 10.08 14.43
N ALA A 192 9.51 8.82 14.60
CA ALA A 192 8.71 7.69 14.17
C ALA A 192 7.36 7.65 14.90
N PRO A 193 6.25 7.27 14.24
CA PRO A 193 4.95 7.12 14.89
C PRO A 193 4.97 5.94 15.87
N VAL A 194 4.09 5.96 16.87
CA VAL A 194 3.80 4.79 17.70
C VAL A 194 2.81 3.93 16.95
N PHE A 195 3.31 2.88 16.32
CA PHE A 195 2.55 2.04 15.41
C PHE A 195 2.18 0.70 16.05
N ILE A 196 0.88 0.42 16.15
CA ILE A 196 0.31 -0.77 16.81
C ILE A 196 -0.53 -1.54 15.77
N PRO A 197 0.05 -2.54 15.08
CA PRO A 197 -0.68 -3.39 14.16
C PRO A 197 -1.47 -4.46 14.91
N ILE A 198 -2.68 -4.76 14.41
CA ILE A 198 -3.62 -5.72 14.99
C ILE A 198 -4.08 -6.63 13.85
N VAL A 199 -3.87 -7.94 13.98
CA VAL A 199 -4.47 -8.94 13.09
C VAL A 199 -5.73 -9.49 13.74
N ASP A 200 -6.75 -9.76 12.91
CA ASP A 200 -8.04 -10.27 13.39
C ASP A 200 -8.55 -11.38 12.47
N ASP A 201 -9.55 -12.13 12.96
CA ASP A 201 -10.12 -13.32 12.35
C ASP A 201 -11.06 -13.01 11.18
N TYR A 202 -10.52 -12.33 10.18
CA TYR A 202 -11.13 -12.19 8.87
C TYR A 202 -10.03 -12.15 7.80
N ARG A 203 -10.34 -12.61 6.59
CA ARG A 203 -9.34 -12.79 5.55
C ARG A 203 -8.75 -11.48 5.05
N GLN A 204 -9.61 -10.52 4.67
CA GLN A 204 -9.24 -9.28 3.97
C GLN A 204 -9.97 -8.08 4.53
N GLY A 205 -9.36 -6.93 4.41
CA GLY A 205 -9.83 -5.66 4.87
C GLY A 205 -8.86 -5.02 5.84
N MET A 206 -8.89 -3.70 5.94
CA MET A 206 -7.99 -2.92 6.77
C MET A 206 -8.64 -1.63 7.25
N LEU A 207 -8.41 -1.31 8.50
CA LEU A 207 -8.79 -0.05 9.12
C LEU A 207 -7.60 0.48 9.92
N THR A 208 -6.97 1.54 9.41
CA THR A 208 -5.89 2.23 10.09
C THR A 208 -6.44 3.51 10.70
N SER A 209 -6.15 3.80 11.96
CA SER A 209 -6.65 4.97 12.68
C SER A 209 -5.52 5.72 13.37
N LEU A 210 -5.46 7.03 13.13
CA LEU A 210 -4.54 7.99 13.73
C LEU A 210 -5.32 8.81 14.78
N GLN A 211 -4.84 8.83 16.02
CA GLN A 211 -5.42 9.63 17.09
C GLN A 211 -4.60 10.90 17.27
N LEU A 212 -5.28 12.05 17.31
CA LEU A 212 -4.66 13.37 17.49
C LEU A 212 -5.47 14.18 18.51
N ASP A 213 -4.80 15.12 19.13
CA ASP A 213 -5.39 16.16 19.99
C ASP A 213 -4.86 17.53 19.55
N GLN A 214 -5.30 18.60 20.21
CA GLN A 214 -4.83 19.96 19.88
C GLN A 214 -3.32 20.13 20.06
N ASP A 215 -2.69 19.35 20.95
CA ASP A 215 -1.25 19.41 21.18
C ASP A 215 -0.43 18.82 20.03
N SER A 216 -1.06 18.06 19.15
CA SER A 216 -0.44 17.52 17.94
C SER A 216 -0.23 18.58 16.85
N PHE A 217 -0.92 19.72 16.92
CA PHE A 217 -0.92 20.75 15.88
C PHE A 217 -0.12 22.00 16.25
N VAL A 218 0.41 22.71 15.26
CA VAL A 218 1.18 23.95 15.41
C VAL A 218 0.29 25.13 15.88
N LYS A 219 -1.01 25.04 15.65
CA LYS A 219 -2.05 26.00 16.09
C LYS A 219 -3.35 25.23 16.34
N PRO A 220 -4.30 25.80 17.11
CA PRO A 220 -5.62 25.19 17.24
C PRO A 220 -6.28 24.98 15.89
N VAL A 221 -6.91 23.83 15.71
CA VAL A 221 -7.63 23.44 14.49
C VAL A 221 -9.01 22.88 14.86
N SER A 222 -9.99 23.10 13.99
CA SER A 222 -11.29 22.43 14.10
C SER A 222 -11.35 21.14 13.28
N LYS A 223 -12.29 20.28 13.59
CA LYS A 223 -12.56 19.07 12.79
C LYS A 223 -12.85 19.42 11.31
N ASP A 224 -13.57 20.51 11.06
CA ASP A 224 -13.89 20.95 9.70
C ASP A 224 -12.66 21.45 8.93
N GLU A 225 -11.69 22.08 9.61
CA GLU A 225 -10.42 22.47 8.98
C GLU A 225 -9.61 21.23 8.59
N ILE A 226 -9.54 20.21 9.47
CA ILE A 226 -8.88 18.94 9.17
C ILE A 226 -9.55 18.25 7.97
N LEU A 227 -10.90 18.16 7.97
CA LEU A 227 -11.65 17.57 6.86
C LEU A 227 -11.36 18.28 5.53
N LYS A 228 -11.32 19.60 5.52
CA LYS A 228 -10.98 20.40 4.33
C LYS A 228 -9.59 20.09 3.79
N VAL A 229 -8.61 19.84 4.66
CA VAL A 229 -7.26 19.44 4.22
C VAL A 229 -7.31 18.15 3.42
N TYR A 230 -8.04 17.14 3.89
CA TYR A 230 -8.18 15.88 3.14
C TYR A 230 -8.99 16.06 1.86
N GLN A 231 -10.08 16.82 1.89
CA GLN A 231 -10.87 17.11 0.69
C GLN A 231 -10.03 17.78 -0.41
N LEU A 232 -9.18 18.74 -0.05
CA LEU A 232 -8.28 19.40 -1.00
C LEU A 232 -7.16 18.47 -1.47
N ALA A 233 -6.58 17.67 -0.56
CA ALA A 233 -5.50 16.76 -0.90
C ALA A 233 -5.94 15.66 -1.88
N TYR A 234 -7.17 15.18 -1.75
CA TYR A 234 -7.69 14.04 -2.51
C TYR A 234 -8.80 14.40 -3.51
N GLN A 235 -9.03 15.68 -3.81
CA GLN A 235 -10.11 16.13 -4.72
C GLN A 235 -10.06 15.48 -6.11
N ASP A 236 -8.86 15.23 -6.63
CA ASP A 236 -8.62 14.63 -7.95
C ASP A 236 -8.09 13.18 -7.85
N ALA A 237 -8.21 12.57 -6.67
CA ALA A 237 -7.72 11.23 -6.43
C ALA A 237 -8.57 10.17 -7.16
N ALA A 238 -7.90 9.24 -7.83
CA ALA A 238 -8.58 8.19 -8.58
C ALA A 238 -9.19 7.11 -7.68
N LEU A 239 -8.51 6.79 -6.56
CA LEU A 239 -8.84 5.65 -5.69
C LEU A 239 -8.93 6.04 -4.20
N VAL A 240 -8.90 7.32 -3.85
CA VAL A 240 -9.08 7.78 -2.47
C VAL A 240 -10.34 8.65 -2.39
N GLU A 241 -11.23 8.30 -1.48
CA GLU A 241 -12.49 9.02 -1.22
C GLU A 241 -12.47 9.60 0.19
N VAL A 242 -12.85 10.87 0.34
CA VAL A 242 -12.97 11.54 1.63
C VAL A 242 -14.44 11.68 1.99
N HIS A 243 -14.85 11.03 3.08
CA HIS A 243 -16.22 11.07 3.56
C HIS A 243 -16.47 12.31 4.42
N THR A 244 -17.65 12.90 4.25
CA THR A 244 -18.11 14.07 5.03
C THR A 244 -18.97 13.69 6.22
N ASP A 245 -19.50 12.47 6.23
CA ASP A 245 -20.24 11.91 7.36
C ASP A 245 -19.31 11.36 8.43
N SER A 246 -19.79 11.29 9.65
CA SER A 246 -19.07 10.75 10.81
C SER A 246 -19.83 9.53 11.34
N PRO A 247 -19.67 8.34 10.75
CA PRO A 247 -20.40 7.17 11.18
C PRO A 247 -20.01 6.74 12.60
N ALA A 248 -20.97 6.22 13.36
CA ALA A 248 -20.76 5.75 14.74
C ALA A 248 -19.85 4.51 14.82
N LYS A 249 -19.69 3.77 13.71
CA LYS A 249 -18.86 2.55 13.63
C LYS A 249 -18.24 2.42 12.25
N LEU A 250 -16.97 2.00 12.20
CA LEU A 250 -16.25 1.61 11.00
C LEU A 250 -15.82 0.14 11.13
N TYR A 251 -16.22 -0.67 10.16
CA TYR A 251 -15.80 -2.07 10.09
C TYR A 251 -14.63 -2.21 9.12
N SER A 252 -13.58 -2.90 9.54
CA SER A 252 -12.33 -3.03 8.79
C SER A 252 -12.47 -3.82 7.48
N ASN A 253 -13.42 -4.74 7.40
CA ASN A 253 -13.62 -5.61 6.24
C ASN A 253 -14.63 -5.09 5.20
N THR A 254 -15.21 -3.91 5.39
CA THR A 254 -16.24 -3.35 4.47
C THR A 254 -15.72 -3.16 3.04
N LYS A 255 -14.44 -2.86 2.88
CA LYS A 255 -13.79 -2.67 1.55
C LYS A 255 -13.01 -3.91 1.10
N ALA A 256 -13.25 -5.09 1.70
CA ALA A 256 -12.61 -6.32 1.26
C ALA A 256 -12.85 -6.58 -0.23
N GLY A 257 -11.79 -6.86 -0.99
CA GLY A 257 -11.82 -7.09 -2.43
C GLY A 257 -11.88 -5.82 -3.29
N LYS A 258 -11.81 -4.61 -2.69
CA LYS A 258 -11.83 -3.32 -3.40
C LYS A 258 -10.44 -2.69 -3.47
N ASP A 259 -10.20 -1.91 -4.53
CA ASP A 259 -8.91 -1.23 -4.75
C ASP A 259 -8.95 0.26 -4.37
N SER A 260 -10.05 0.73 -3.77
CA SER A 260 -10.20 2.09 -3.27
C SER A 260 -9.92 2.18 -1.77
N LEU A 261 -9.62 3.41 -1.32
CA LEU A 261 -9.37 3.77 0.08
C LEU A 261 -10.32 4.91 0.47
N GLU A 262 -10.87 4.82 1.66
CA GLU A 262 -11.77 5.83 2.24
C GLU A 262 -11.11 6.50 3.43
N ILE A 263 -11.26 7.82 3.55
CA ILE A 263 -10.81 8.64 4.69
C ILE A 263 -12.01 9.17 5.44
N PHE A 264 -11.97 9.03 6.77
CA PHE A 264 -12.98 9.56 7.70
C PHE A 264 -12.31 10.46 8.74
N VAL A 265 -12.94 11.59 9.07
CA VAL A 265 -12.52 12.49 10.14
C VAL A 265 -13.60 12.49 11.20
N ASN A 266 -13.33 11.86 12.34
CA ASN A 266 -14.23 11.72 13.47
C ASN A 266 -13.67 12.42 14.72
N GLY A 267 -14.47 12.51 15.78
CA GLY A 267 -14.10 13.14 17.04
C GLY A 267 -14.83 14.46 17.25
N ASN A 268 -14.24 15.32 18.05
CA ASN A 268 -14.71 16.68 18.37
C ASN A 268 -13.57 17.68 18.11
N ASP A 269 -13.73 18.96 18.52
CA ASP A 269 -12.70 19.96 18.29
C ASP A 269 -11.53 19.90 19.30
N ASP A 270 -11.56 19.00 20.28
CA ASP A 270 -10.45 18.77 21.21
C ASP A 270 -9.62 17.53 20.82
N GLN A 271 -10.28 16.48 20.34
CA GLN A 271 -9.67 15.19 20.00
C GLN A 271 -10.22 14.65 18.67
N PHE A 272 -9.34 14.11 17.85
CA PHE A 272 -9.63 13.66 16.49
C PHE A 272 -9.23 12.21 16.29
N ILE A 273 -10.05 11.48 15.54
CA ILE A 273 -9.71 10.18 15.01
C ILE A 273 -9.83 10.27 13.49
N ILE A 274 -8.71 10.22 12.81
CA ILE A 274 -8.66 10.08 11.36
C ILE A 274 -8.53 8.60 11.04
N SER A 275 -9.37 8.08 10.16
CA SER A 275 -9.36 6.66 9.80
C SER A 275 -9.28 6.46 8.31
N ALA A 276 -8.42 5.54 7.87
CA ALA A 276 -8.32 5.06 6.51
C ALA A 276 -8.85 3.62 6.45
N ARG A 277 -9.88 3.37 5.62
CA ARG A 277 -10.50 2.07 5.41
C ARG A 277 -10.29 1.59 3.97
N PHE A 278 -9.77 0.40 3.79
CA PHE A 278 -9.41 -0.16 2.48
C PHE A 278 -9.17 -1.67 2.57
N ASP A 279 -8.78 -2.31 1.47
CA ASP A 279 -8.36 -3.71 1.46
C ASP A 279 -6.83 -3.81 1.52
N ASN A 280 -6.30 -4.62 2.44
CA ASN A 280 -4.86 -4.88 2.59
C ASN A 280 -4.21 -5.54 1.35
N LEU A 281 -4.98 -6.25 0.54
CA LEU A 281 -4.54 -6.85 -0.73
C LEU A 281 -4.95 -6.01 -1.95
N GLY A 282 -5.97 -5.17 -1.83
CA GLY A 282 -6.42 -4.20 -2.84
C GLY A 282 -5.53 -2.96 -2.88
N LYS A 283 -6.04 -1.79 -2.45
CA LYS A 283 -5.25 -0.53 -2.38
C LYS A 283 -4.01 -0.66 -1.48
N GLY A 284 -4.00 -1.63 -0.55
CA GLY A 284 -2.85 -1.93 0.30
C GLY A 284 -1.72 -2.70 -0.37
N ALA A 285 -1.94 -3.35 -1.53
CA ALA A 285 -0.92 -4.17 -2.19
C ALA A 285 -1.14 -4.30 -3.71
N CYS A 286 -1.90 -5.32 -4.16
CA CYS A 286 -2.06 -5.66 -5.57
C CYS A 286 -2.77 -4.55 -6.35
N GLY A 287 -3.84 -3.96 -5.82
CA GLY A 287 -4.56 -2.87 -6.47
C GLY A 287 -3.68 -1.65 -6.71
N ALA A 288 -2.88 -1.25 -5.70
CA ALA A 288 -1.89 -0.18 -5.87
C ALA A 288 -0.83 -0.54 -6.92
N ALA A 289 -0.37 -1.79 -6.95
CA ALA A 289 0.63 -2.25 -7.92
C ALA A 289 0.09 -2.19 -9.37
N LEU A 290 -1.17 -2.57 -9.58
CA LEU A 290 -1.81 -2.46 -10.91
C LEU A 290 -2.06 -1.00 -11.32
N GLN A 291 -2.51 -0.14 -10.39
CA GLN A 291 -2.65 1.30 -10.64
C GLN A 291 -1.30 1.90 -11.09
N ASN A 292 -0.23 1.58 -10.38
CA ASN A 292 1.11 2.04 -10.71
C ASN A 292 1.58 1.52 -12.08
N MET A 293 1.34 0.25 -12.39
CA MET A 293 1.62 -0.32 -13.70
C MET A 293 0.90 0.45 -14.82
N ASN A 294 -0.39 0.71 -14.63
CA ASN A 294 -1.19 1.44 -15.61
C ASN A 294 -0.60 2.85 -15.86
N LEU A 295 -0.29 3.59 -14.79
CA LEU A 295 0.34 4.90 -14.90
C LEU A 295 1.71 4.85 -15.60
N MET A 296 2.58 3.91 -15.21
CA MET A 296 3.90 3.75 -15.80
C MET A 296 3.84 3.39 -17.29
N LEU A 297 2.81 2.65 -17.73
CA LEU A 297 2.63 2.24 -19.13
C LEU A 297 1.77 3.22 -19.94
N GLY A 298 1.22 4.27 -19.31
CA GLY A 298 0.33 5.22 -19.98
C GLY A 298 -1.03 4.64 -20.36
N LEU A 299 -1.49 3.63 -19.61
CA LEU A 299 -2.82 3.02 -19.72
C LEU A 299 -3.82 3.79 -18.87
N ASP A 300 -5.12 3.47 -18.98
CA ASP A 300 -6.13 4.02 -18.06
C ASP A 300 -5.80 3.61 -16.62
N GLU A 301 -5.71 4.61 -15.72
CA GLU A 301 -5.29 4.41 -14.33
C GLU A 301 -6.13 3.37 -13.59
N LYS A 302 -7.41 3.24 -13.95
CA LYS A 302 -8.38 2.35 -13.31
C LYS A 302 -8.56 1.01 -14.02
N GLU A 303 -7.88 0.78 -15.14
CA GLU A 303 -8.06 -0.44 -15.92
C GLU A 303 -7.72 -1.70 -15.10
N GLY A 304 -8.65 -2.65 -15.05
CA GLY A 304 -8.53 -3.89 -14.29
C GLY A 304 -8.61 -3.72 -12.76
N LEU A 305 -9.02 -2.54 -12.24
CA LEU A 305 -9.25 -2.31 -10.82
C LEU A 305 -10.71 -2.55 -10.42
N ILE A 306 -10.93 -2.95 -9.17
CA ILE A 306 -12.25 -3.21 -8.57
C ILE A 306 -12.57 -2.06 -7.60
N LEU A 307 -13.46 -1.15 -7.99
CA LEU A 307 -13.83 0.04 -7.21
C LEU A 307 -15.04 -0.20 -6.29
#